data_adc990c7c94cba151a9e15b19259027a
#
_entry.id   adc990c7c94cba151a9e15b19259027a
#
_cell.length_a   1.000
_cell.length_b   1.000
_cell.length_c   1.000
_cell.angle_alpha   90.00
_cell.angle_beta   90.00
_cell.angle_gamma   90.00
#
_symmetry.space_group_name_H-M   'P 1'
#
loop_
_entity.id
_entity.type
_entity.pdbx_description
1 polymer ?
#
loop_
_entity_poly.entity_id
_entity_poly.type
_entity_poly.pdbx_seq_one_letter_code
_entity_poly.pdbx_strand_id
1 'polypeptide(L)'
;MSKARRGAGPLAVALAMTVTITANPAMAASAAEINRSVDAALASLHASVPETRQLANRAKAVLVFPNILKAGFLFGAQYGEGALRVRGKTAGYYNTAAASYGLQAGVQAFGYALFFMSDSARDYLSKSGGFELGTGPSIVVLDSGTAKAFTTTTTQDDIYAVFFDQKGLMAGLGLQGSKISRMEK
;
A
#
# COMPACT_ATOMS: atom_id res chain seq x y z
N MET A 1 -48.00 -60.23 27.78
CA MET A 1 -48.60 -59.06 27.19
C MET A 1 -47.79 -57.85 27.62
N SER A 2 -46.85 -57.37 26.81
CA SER A 2 -46.05 -56.19 27.11
C SER A 2 -46.09 -55.26 25.91
N LYS A 3 -46.60 -54.02 26.12
CA LYS A 3 -46.76 -52.98 25.10
C LYS A 3 -45.43 -52.19 24.97
N ALA A 4 -44.83 -52.25 23.80
CA ALA A 4 -43.72 -51.39 23.44
C ALA A 4 -44.21 -49.96 23.17
N ARG A 5 -43.69 -48.97 23.94
CA ARG A 5 -43.84 -47.54 23.67
C ARG A 5 -42.74 -47.13 22.69
N ARG A 6 -43.12 -46.68 21.50
CA ARG A 6 -42.24 -45.99 20.58
C ARG A 6 -42.13 -44.53 21.00
N GLY A 7 -40.93 -44.13 21.40
CA GLY A 7 -40.59 -42.72 21.61
C GLY A 7 -40.27 -42.04 20.31
N ALA A 8 -41.01 -40.97 19.99
CA ALA A 8 -40.68 -40.06 18.90
C ALA A 8 -39.62 -39.06 19.40
N GLY A 9 -38.43 -39.12 18.81
CA GLY A 9 -37.39 -38.12 19.07
C GLY A 9 -37.66 -36.82 18.25
N PRO A 10 -37.29 -35.68 18.80
CA PRO A 10 -37.49 -34.40 18.07
C PRO A 10 -36.56 -34.27 16.90
N LEU A 11 -37.12 -33.99 15.70
CA LEU A 11 -36.41 -33.57 14.51
C LEU A 11 -35.82 -32.18 14.78
N ALA A 12 -34.50 -32.09 14.89
CA ALA A 12 -33.79 -30.81 14.89
C ALA A 12 -33.69 -30.32 13.44
N VAL A 13 -34.49 -29.32 13.10
CA VAL A 13 -34.36 -28.60 11.82
C VAL A 13 -33.19 -27.64 11.94
N ALA A 14 -32.06 -27.98 11.33
CA ALA A 14 -30.91 -27.10 11.17
C ALA A 14 -31.23 -26.09 10.08
N LEU A 15 -31.54 -24.85 10.47
CA LEU A 15 -31.70 -23.73 9.54
C LEU A 15 -30.30 -23.27 9.08
N ALA A 16 -29.87 -23.73 7.92
CA ALA A 16 -28.64 -23.24 7.29
C ALA A 16 -28.89 -21.85 6.74
N MET A 17 -28.43 -20.81 7.45
CA MET A 17 -28.35 -19.44 6.93
C MET A 17 -27.22 -19.40 5.89
N THR A 18 -27.55 -19.43 4.63
CA THR A 18 -26.63 -19.10 3.53
C THR A 18 -26.48 -17.58 3.48
N VAL A 19 -25.38 -17.07 4.04
CA VAL A 19 -24.97 -15.67 3.86
C VAL A 19 -24.38 -15.55 2.45
N THR A 20 -25.18 -15.07 1.50
CA THR A 20 -24.68 -14.66 0.19
C THR A 20 -23.92 -13.34 0.35
N ILE A 21 -22.59 -13.43 0.44
CA ILE A 21 -21.70 -12.27 0.34
C ILE A 21 -21.71 -11.87 -1.13
N THR A 22 -22.51 -10.87 -1.48
CA THR A 22 -22.38 -10.17 -2.76
C THR A 22 -21.10 -9.34 -2.69
N ALA A 23 -19.99 -9.90 -3.17
CA ALA A 23 -18.77 -9.14 -3.40
C ALA A 23 -19.09 -8.11 -4.51
N ASN A 24 -19.35 -6.87 -4.15
CA ASN A 24 -19.26 -5.77 -5.09
C ASN A 24 -17.81 -5.78 -5.61
N PRO A 25 -17.57 -5.87 -6.93
CA PRO A 25 -16.22 -5.68 -7.45
C PRO A 25 -15.82 -4.27 -7.02
N ALA A 26 -14.79 -4.19 -6.19
CA ALA A 26 -14.17 -2.91 -5.88
C ALA A 26 -13.72 -2.32 -7.22
N MET A 27 -14.48 -1.35 -7.73
CA MET A 27 -14.14 -0.67 -8.97
C MET A 27 -12.78 -0.03 -8.78
N ALA A 28 -11.80 -0.42 -9.59
CA ALA A 28 -10.50 0.21 -9.59
C ALA A 28 -10.68 1.73 -9.77
N ALA A 29 -9.98 2.54 -8.97
CA ALA A 29 -10.15 3.99 -9.03
C ALA A 29 -9.82 4.52 -10.42
N SER A 30 -10.56 5.51 -10.90
CA SER A 30 -10.29 6.17 -12.18
C SER A 30 -8.97 6.94 -12.14
N ALA A 31 -8.38 7.19 -13.31
CA ALA A 31 -7.18 8.02 -13.43
C ALA A 31 -7.34 9.39 -12.74
N ALA A 32 -8.51 10.01 -12.86
CA ALA A 32 -8.81 11.31 -12.24
C ALA A 32 -8.86 11.22 -10.71
N GLU A 33 -9.43 10.16 -10.15
CA GLU A 33 -9.49 9.92 -8.71
C GLU A 33 -8.11 9.67 -8.13
N ILE A 34 -7.29 8.83 -8.78
CA ILE A 34 -5.91 8.58 -8.37
C ILE A 34 -5.12 9.89 -8.38
N ASN A 35 -5.23 10.69 -9.44
CA ASN A 35 -4.53 11.97 -9.53
C ASN A 35 -4.90 12.92 -8.39
N ARG A 36 -6.21 13.11 -8.11
CA ARG A 36 -6.67 13.96 -7.01
C ARG A 36 -6.13 13.47 -5.66
N SER A 37 -6.20 12.16 -5.42
CA SER A 37 -5.71 11.57 -4.17
C SER A 37 -4.20 11.73 -4.01
N VAL A 38 -3.44 11.57 -5.09
CA VAL A 38 -1.98 11.76 -5.11
C VAL A 38 -1.61 13.22 -4.85
N ASP A 39 -2.32 14.17 -5.47
CA ASP A 39 -2.05 15.61 -5.26
C ASP A 39 -2.36 16.03 -3.81
N ALA A 40 -3.46 15.56 -3.25
CA ALA A 40 -3.82 15.79 -1.86
C ALA A 40 -2.79 15.17 -0.89
N ALA A 41 -2.36 13.94 -1.17
CA ALA A 41 -1.37 13.23 -0.35
C ALA A 41 0.00 13.92 -0.39
N LEU A 42 0.46 14.39 -1.55
CA LEU A 42 1.70 15.16 -1.66
C LEU A 42 1.60 16.49 -0.91
N ALA A 43 0.47 17.18 -0.99
CA ALA A 43 0.26 18.41 -0.24
C ALA A 43 0.31 18.17 1.28
N SER A 44 -0.37 17.12 1.77
CA SER A 44 -0.33 16.70 3.18
C SER A 44 1.08 16.32 3.63
N LEU A 45 1.79 15.50 2.85
CA LEU A 45 3.16 15.11 3.13
C LEU A 45 4.10 16.33 3.23
N HIS A 46 4.02 17.24 2.28
CA HIS A 46 4.84 18.45 2.27
C HIS A 46 4.46 19.47 3.36
N ALA A 47 3.27 19.39 3.92
CA ALA A 47 2.86 20.19 5.07
C ALA A 47 3.40 19.59 6.38
N SER A 48 3.33 18.27 6.53
CA SER A 48 3.77 17.55 7.74
C SER A 48 5.28 17.36 7.80
N VAL A 49 5.94 17.18 6.65
CA VAL A 49 7.38 16.98 6.52
C VAL A 49 7.91 17.90 5.39
N PRO A 50 8.17 19.20 5.68
CA PRO A 50 8.56 20.20 4.67
C PRO A 50 9.82 19.83 3.86
N GLU A 51 10.73 19.07 4.46
CA GLU A 51 11.97 18.60 3.84
C GLU A 51 11.73 17.73 2.61
N THR A 52 10.57 17.08 2.53
CA THR A 52 10.18 16.27 1.37
C THR A 52 10.00 17.07 0.09
N ARG A 53 9.80 18.41 0.19
CA ARG A 53 9.81 19.31 -0.97
C ARG A 53 11.19 19.37 -1.62
N GLN A 54 12.24 19.46 -0.80
CA GLN A 54 13.62 19.47 -1.33
C GLN A 54 13.95 18.13 -1.97
N LEU A 55 13.49 17.03 -1.36
CA LEU A 55 13.65 15.69 -1.89
C LEU A 55 12.93 15.57 -3.25
N ALA A 56 11.67 16.05 -3.35
CA ALA A 56 10.89 16.05 -4.59
C ALA A 56 11.54 16.88 -5.71
N ASN A 57 12.12 18.03 -5.38
CA ASN A 57 12.80 18.90 -6.34
C ASN A 57 14.07 18.26 -6.94
N ARG A 58 14.72 17.38 -6.20
CA ARG A 58 15.94 16.67 -6.63
C ARG A 58 15.64 15.35 -7.30
N ALA A 59 14.50 14.75 -6.99
CA ALA A 59 14.10 13.45 -7.53
C ALA A 59 13.83 13.51 -9.03
N LYS A 60 14.23 12.47 -9.75
CA LYS A 60 13.90 12.26 -11.17
C LYS A 60 12.43 11.91 -11.36
N ALA A 61 11.84 11.25 -10.35
CA ALA A 61 10.43 10.92 -10.30
C ALA A 61 9.99 10.72 -8.83
N VAL A 62 8.68 10.87 -8.58
CA VAL A 62 8.06 10.56 -7.29
C VAL A 62 6.86 9.65 -7.53
N LEU A 63 6.89 8.43 -7.00
CA LEU A 63 5.76 7.51 -7.04
C LEU A 63 5.01 7.58 -5.71
N VAL A 64 3.75 7.94 -5.76
CA VAL A 64 2.93 8.16 -4.56
C VAL A 64 1.77 7.19 -4.52
N PHE A 65 1.66 6.49 -3.41
CA PHE A 65 0.50 5.68 -3.04
C PHE A 65 -0.22 6.38 -1.89
N PRO A 66 -1.32 7.11 -2.17
CA PRO A 66 -1.97 7.97 -1.18
C PRO A 66 -2.69 7.19 -0.09
N ASN A 67 -3.15 5.99 -0.40
CA ASN A 67 -3.87 5.14 0.53
C ASN A 67 -3.60 3.67 0.23
N ILE A 68 -2.92 3.01 1.15
CA ILE A 68 -2.70 1.57 1.14
C ILE A 68 -3.48 0.96 2.28
N LEU A 69 -4.32 0.01 1.96
CA LEU A 69 -5.03 -0.78 2.95
C LEU A 69 -4.25 -2.06 3.22
N LYS A 70 -3.92 -2.27 4.48
CA LYS A 70 -3.31 -3.50 4.99
C LYS A 70 -4.27 -4.14 5.99
N ALA A 71 -4.61 -5.40 5.78
CA ALA A 71 -5.49 -6.16 6.66
C ALA A 71 -4.96 -7.59 6.81
N GLY A 72 -5.17 -8.18 7.98
CA GLY A 72 -4.76 -9.56 8.22
C GLY A 72 -5.04 -10.09 9.61
N PHE A 73 -5.03 -11.43 9.70
CA PHE A 73 -4.99 -12.22 10.92
C PHE A 73 -4.22 -13.51 10.58
N LEU A 74 -3.03 -13.71 11.13
CA LEU A 74 -2.06 -14.76 10.79
C LEU A 74 -1.50 -14.63 9.35
N PHE A 75 -2.35 -14.35 8.38
CA PHE A 75 -2.00 -13.97 7.01
C PHE A 75 -2.50 -12.55 6.78
N GLY A 76 -1.68 -11.73 6.17
CA GLY A 76 -2.04 -10.35 5.82
C GLY A 76 -1.84 -10.10 4.35
N ALA A 77 -2.59 -9.14 3.84
CA ALA A 77 -2.42 -8.59 2.51
C ALA A 77 -2.47 -7.07 2.58
N GLN A 78 -1.73 -6.43 1.67
CA GLN A 78 -1.84 -4.99 1.45
C GLN A 78 -2.03 -4.71 -0.03
N TYR A 79 -2.77 -3.64 -0.31
CA TYR A 79 -3.01 -3.17 -1.67
C TYR A 79 -3.23 -1.65 -1.66
N GLY A 80 -2.73 -0.98 -2.69
CA GLY A 80 -2.99 0.42 -2.94
C GLY A 80 -2.70 0.80 -4.39
N GLU A 81 -3.37 1.85 -4.88
CA GLU A 81 -3.15 2.43 -6.20
C GLU A 81 -2.49 3.79 -6.08
N GLY A 82 -1.67 4.16 -7.04
CA GLY A 82 -0.93 5.41 -7.02
C GLY A 82 -0.49 5.86 -8.41
N ALA A 83 0.19 7.01 -8.45
CA ALA A 83 0.72 7.57 -9.70
C ALA A 83 2.17 8.01 -9.57
N LEU A 84 2.91 7.83 -10.67
CA LEU A 84 4.26 8.34 -10.85
C LEU A 84 4.20 9.78 -11.37
N ARG A 85 4.85 10.67 -10.64
CA ARG A 85 5.03 12.07 -11.03
C ARG A 85 6.45 12.29 -11.55
N VAL A 86 6.56 12.82 -12.75
CA VAL A 86 7.82 13.27 -13.35
C VAL A 86 7.68 14.75 -13.66
N ARG A 87 8.49 15.58 -13.03
CA ARG A 87 8.40 17.04 -13.15
C ARG A 87 6.97 17.57 -12.90
N GLY A 88 6.28 17.03 -11.91
CA GLY A 88 4.91 17.40 -11.53
C GLY A 88 3.79 16.83 -12.42
N LYS A 89 4.11 16.17 -13.54
CA LYS A 89 3.12 15.56 -14.44
C LYS A 89 3.00 14.06 -14.19
N THR A 90 1.79 13.51 -14.37
CA THR A 90 1.58 12.06 -14.30
C THR A 90 2.24 11.36 -15.47
N ALA A 91 3.14 10.43 -15.19
CA ALA A 91 3.86 9.62 -16.17
C ALA A 91 3.37 8.16 -16.23
N GLY A 92 2.56 7.73 -15.28
CA GLY A 92 1.96 6.40 -15.25
C GLY A 92 1.24 6.13 -13.96
N TYR A 93 0.44 5.08 -13.95
CA TYR A 93 -0.30 4.58 -12.80
C TYR A 93 0.26 3.24 -12.37
N TYR A 94 0.25 3.00 -11.08
CA TYR A 94 0.85 1.81 -10.47
C TYR A 94 0.00 1.31 -9.31
N ASN A 95 0.02 0.02 -9.08
CA ASN A 95 -0.43 -0.56 -7.84
C ASN A 95 0.76 -1.08 -7.02
N THR A 96 0.55 -1.21 -5.73
CA THR A 96 1.43 -1.94 -4.83
C THR A 96 0.63 -3.04 -4.15
N ALA A 97 1.22 -4.24 -4.09
CA ALA A 97 0.62 -5.38 -3.43
C ALA A 97 1.69 -6.16 -2.67
N ALA A 98 1.35 -6.64 -1.48
CA ALA A 98 2.17 -7.59 -0.74
C ALA A 98 1.30 -8.54 0.05
N ALA A 99 1.83 -9.74 0.27
CA ALA A 99 1.31 -10.69 1.25
C ALA A 99 2.28 -10.80 2.42
N SER A 100 1.78 -10.98 3.61
CA SER A 100 2.59 -11.19 4.80
C SER A 100 2.05 -12.38 5.61
N TYR A 101 2.96 -13.05 6.32
CA TYR A 101 2.65 -14.12 7.24
C TYR A 101 3.20 -13.76 8.62
N GLY A 102 2.40 -13.97 9.66
CA GLY A 102 2.82 -13.71 11.04
C GLY A 102 1.64 -13.36 11.93
N LEU A 103 1.90 -13.22 13.23
CA LEU A 103 0.89 -12.79 14.22
C LEU A 103 0.58 -11.29 14.03
N GLN A 104 -0.28 -11.00 13.05
CA GLN A 104 -0.74 -9.65 12.73
C GLN A 104 -2.26 -9.67 12.71
N ALA A 105 -2.89 -9.05 13.70
CA ALA A 105 -4.34 -8.89 13.71
C ALA A 105 -4.68 -7.41 13.57
N GLY A 106 -5.52 -7.06 12.59
CA GLY A 106 -6.00 -5.72 12.47
C GLY A 106 -6.12 -5.21 11.04
N VAL A 107 -6.48 -3.94 10.97
CA VAL A 107 -6.56 -3.16 9.73
C VAL A 107 -5.75 -1.89 9.91
N GLN A 108 -4.96 -1.54 8.92
CA GLN A 108 -4.18 -0.32 8.87
C GLN A 108 -4.35 0.34 7.51
N ALA A 109 -4.46 1.66 7.51
CA ALA A 109 -4.37 2.46 6.30
C ALA A 109 -3.18 3.42 6.44
N PHE A 110 -2.41 3.59 5.37
CA PHE A 110 -1.26 4.50 5.31
C PHE A 110 -0.95 4.88 3.87
N GLY A 111 -0.21 5.96 3.69
CA GLY A 111 0.38 6.31 2.41
C GLY A 111 1.90 6.21 2.45
N TYR A 112 2.52 6.08 1.29
CA TYR A 112 3.95 6.33 1.14
C TYR A 112 4.30 6.95 -0.20
N ALA A 113 5.41 7.69 -0.22
CA ALA A 113 6.00 8.24 -1.43
C ALA A 113 7.41 7.68 -1.61
N LEU A 114 7.73 7.26 -2.83
CA LEU A 114 9.07 6.83 -3.25
C LEU A 114 9.68 7.93 -4.13
N PHE A 115 10.77 8.51 -3.67
CA PHE A 115 11.54 9.53 -4.38
C PHE A 115 12.71 8.86 -5.08
N PHE A 116 12.66 8.77 -6.40
CA PHE A 116 13.70 8.17 -7.24
C PHE A 116 14.77 9.21 -7.54
N MET A 117 15.97 9.02 -7.05
CA MET A 117 17.06 10.00 -7.15
C MET A 117 17.87 9.84 -8.43
N SER A 118 17.84 8.66 -9.06
CA SER A 118 18.54 8.36 -10.30
C SER A 118 17.57 7.91 -11.40
N ASP A 119 17.97 8.11 -12.67
CA ASP A 119 17.20 7.60 -13.81
C ASP A 119 17.20 6.08 -13.84
N SER A 120 18.31 5.43 -13.44
CA SER A 120 18.41 3.97 -13.34
C SER A 120 17.41 3.39 -12.34
N ALA A 121 17.22 4.03 -11.19
CA ALA A 121 16.24 3.61 -10.20
C ALA A 121 14.81 3.78 -10.72
N ARG A 122 14.50 4.91 -11.39
CA ARG A 122 13.20 5.13 -12.03
C ARG A 122 12.92 4.08 -13.12
N ASP A 123 13.90 3.81 -13.97
CA ASP A 123 13.75 2.89 -15.10
C ASP A 123 13.55 1.44 -14.62
N TYR A 124 13.94 1.15 -13.37
CA TYR A 124 13.67 -0.14 -12.75
C TYR A 124 12.16 -0.43 -12.61
N LEU A 125 11.31 0.60 -12.50
CA LEU A 125 9.84 0.45 -12.53
C LEU A 125 9.30 -0.15 -13.84
N SER A 126 10.04 0.01 -14.92
CA SER A 126 9.65 -0.44 -16.27
C SER A 126 10.04 -1.89 -16.55
N LYS A 127 10.73 -2.56 -15.63
CA LYS A 127 11.14 -3.96 -15.83
C LYS A 127 9.92 -4.87 -15.86
N SER A 128 10.00 -5.87 -16.75
CA SER A 128 8.96 -6.88 -16.92
C SER A 128 8.71 -7.62 -15.59
N GLY A 129 7.45 -7.78 -15.23
CA GLY A 129 7.07 -8.45 -13.99
C GLY A 129 6.92 -7.53 -12.76
N GLY A 130 7.17 -6.22 -12.91
CA GLY A 130 7.06 -5.23 -11.86
C GLY A 130 8.34 -5.08 -11.03
N PHE A 131 8.30 -4.10 -10.14
CA PHE A 131 9.39 -3.77 -9.23
C PHE A 131 9.09 -4.34 -7.84
N GLU A 132 9.94 -5.20 -7.34
CA GLU A 132 9.85 -5.72 -5.98
C GLU A 132 10.76 -4.89 -5.06
N LEU A 133 10.16 -4.29 -4.03
CA LEU A 133 10.88 -3.48 -3.06
C LEU A 133 11.78 -4.37 -2.18
N GLY A 134 13.06 -4.00 -2.15
CA GLY A 134 14.10 -4.77 -1.45
C GLY A 134 14.94 -5.64 -2.38
N THR A 135 14.64 -5.69 -3.68
CA THR A 135 15.50 -6.30 -4.70
C THR A 135 15.87 -5.24 -5.75
N GLY A 136 17.14 -4.97 -5.96
CA GLY A 136 17.60 -3.99 -6.95
C GLY A 136 18.12 -2.68 -6.33
N PRO A 137 17.61 -1.49 -6.73
CA PRO A 137 18.09 -0.20 -6.23
C PRO A 137 18.03 -0.09 -4.70
N SER A 138 18.96 0.62 -4.10
CA SER A 138 18.96 0.89 -2.66
C SER A 138 17.73 1.71 -2.25
N ILE A 139 17.11 1.34 -1.12
CA ILE A 139 15.95 2.02 -0.57
C ILE A 139 16.18 2.37 0.89
N VAL A 140 16.10 3.65 1.21
CA VAL A 140 16.11 4.14 2.58
C VAL A 140 14.71 4.57 2.99
N VAL A 141 14.22 4.01 4.09
CA VAL A 141 12.94 4.40 4.68
C VAL A 141 13.17 5.53 5.67
N LEU A 142 12.51 6.65 5.44
CA LEU A 142 12.55 7.81 6.31
C LEU A 142 11.22 7.91 7.07
N ASP A 143 11.30 7.96 8.38
CA ASP A 143 10.20 8.43 9.20
C ASP A 143 10.20 9.97 9.28
N SER A 144 9.15 10.55 9.85
CA SER A 144 9.03 12.02 9.96
C SER A 144 10.16 12.66 10.81
N GLY A 145 10.79 11.90 11.70
CA GLY A 145 11.92 12.38 12.53
C GLY A 145 13.22 12.37 11.75
N THR A 146 13.54 11.26 11.10
CA THR A 146 14.75 11.11 10.26
C THR A 146 14.69 11.97 9.00
N ALA A 147 13.49 12.17 8.42
CA ALA A 147 13.33 13.08 7.29
C ALA A 147 13.69 14.52 7.61
N LYS A 148 13.43 15.00 8.86
CA LYS A 148 13.83 16.33 9.34
C LYS A 148 15.34 16.52 9.47
N ALA A 149 16.07 15.44 9.74
CA ALA A 149 17.53 15.46 9.83
C ALA A 149 18.21 15.34 8.45
N PHE A 150 17.42 15.21 7.39
CA PHE A 150 17.90 14.96 6.05
C PHE A 150 18.49 16.23 5.44
N THR A 151 19.80 16.27 5.29
CA THR A 151 20.51 17.39 4.67
C THR A 151 20.90 17.05 3.23
N THR A 152 21.17 18.08 2.43
CA THR A 152 21.54 17.95 1.02
C THR A 152 22.81 17.13 0.76
N THR A 153 23.59 16.85 1.80
CA THR A 153 24.87 16.13 1.73
C THR A 153 24.72 14.62 1.87
N THR A 154 23.55 14.12 2.33
CA THR A 154 23.34 12.72 2.70
C THR A 154 22.59 11.88 1.65
N THR A 155 22.19 12.46 0.51
CA THR A 155 21.48 11.73 -0.54
C THR A 155 22.43 10.90 -1.39
N GLN A 156 22.76 9.68 -0.95
CA GLN A 156 23.61 8.73 -1.68
C GLN A 156 22.84 7.51 -2.18
N ASP A 157 21.60 7.32 -1.72
CA ASP A 157 20.78 6.17 -2.08
C ASP A 157 19.93 6.45 -3.31
N ASP A 158 19.51 5.36 -3.97
CA ASP A 158 18.75 5.42 -5.22
C ASP A 158 17.29 5.85 -4.99
N ILE A 159 16.69 5.41 -3.88
CA ILE A 159 15.28 5.64 -3.56
C ILE A 159 15.13 5.99 -2.08
N TYR A 160 14.35 7.04 -1.81
CA TYR A 160 13.91 7.38 -0.46
C TYR A 160 12.41 7.14 -0.35
N ALA A 161 12.01 6.37 0.67
CA ALA A 161 10.61 6.08 0.98
C ALA A 161 10.18 6.86 2.22
N VAL A 162 9.12 7.63 2.11
CA VAL A 162 8.54 8.38 3.23
C VAL A 162 7.11 7.93 3.46
N PHE A 163 6.81 7.46 4.67
CA PHE A 163 5.45 7.09 5.09
C PHE A 163 4.70 8.28 5.66
N PHE A 164 3.39 8.34 5.42
CA PHE A 164 2.51 9.38 5.92
C PHE A 164 1.08 8.89 6.17
N ASP A 165 0.28 9.69 6.86
CA ASP A 165 -1.16 9.48 7.11
C ASP A 165 -1.51 8.09 7.69
N GLN A 166 -0.68 7.59 8.60
CA GLN A 166 -0.87 6.28 9.22
C GLN A 166 -2.10 6.28 10.14
N LYS A 167 -3.01 5.32 9.92
CA LYS A 167 -4.22 5.10 10.73
C LYS A 167 -4.39 3.61 10.99
N GLY A 168 -4.85 3.26 12.20
CA GLY A 168 -5.11 1.87 12.61
C GLY A 168 -4.12 1.31 13.61
N LEU A 169 -4.33 0.06 14.03
CA LEU A 169 -3.66 -0.56 15.18
C LEU A 169 -2.64 -1.65 14.81
N MET A 170 -2.25 -1.76 13.54
CA MET A 170 -1.28 -2.78 13.14
C MET A 170 0.14 -2.26 13.35
N ALA A 171 0.97 -3.01 14.07
CA ALA A 171 2.39 -2.71 14.23
C ALA A 171 3.19 -3.16 13.01
N GLY A 172 4.18 -2.36 12.62
CA GLY A 172 5.18 -2.68 11.60
C GLY A 172 4.82 -2.21 10.20
N LEU A 173 5.60 -1.24 9.73
CA LEU A 173 5.63 -0.80 8.33
C LEU A 173 6.82 -1.47 7.64
N GLY A 174 6.55 -2.36 6.70
CA GLY A 174 7.56 -3.00 5.88
C GLY A 174 7.23 -2.78 4.41
N LEU A 175 8.21 -2.30 3.66
CA LEU A 175 8.13 -2.22 2.20
C LEU A 175 8.68 -3.49 1.52
N GLN A 176 9.53 -4.24 2.19
CA GLN A 176 10.15 -5.45 1.65
C GLN A 176 9.09 -6.46 1.21
N GLY A 177 9.30 -7.07 0.05
CA GLY A 177 8.36 -8.01 -0.54
C GLY A 177 7.11 -7.36 -1.14
N SER A 178 7.01 -6.03 -1.15
CA SER A 178 5.95 -5.34 -1.88
C SER A 178 6.28 -5.30 -3.36
N LYS A 179 5.35 -5.78 -4.19
CA LYS A 179 5.46 -5.72 -5.64
C LYS A 179 4.71 -4.51 -6.15
N ILE A 180 5.41 -3.67 -6.92
CA ILE A 180 4.84 -2.52 -7.62
C ILE A 180 4.69 -2.89 -9.09
N SER A 181 3.48 -2.77 -9.62
CA SER A 181 3.17 -3.09 -11.01
C SER A 181 2.48 -1.93 -11.70
N ARG A 182 2.80 -1.73 -12.99
CA ARG A 182 2.14 -0.71 -13.81
C ARG A 182 0.69 -1.10 -14.10
N MET A 183 -0.18 -0.09 -14.12
CA MET A 183 -1.58 -0.23 -14.48
C MET A 183 -1.90 0.59 -15.73
N GLU A 184 -2.76 0.07 -16.58
CA GLU A 184 -3.39 0.84 -17.65
C GLU A 184 -4.62 1.58 -17.08
N LYS A 185 -4.68 2.92 -17.33
CA LYS A 185 -5.77 3.80 -16.86
C LYS A 185 -6.14 4.81 -17.94
#